data_f24e1884bc707bed7b1ca961d692b066
#
_entry.id   f24e1884bc707bed7b1ca961d692b066
#
_cell.length_a   1.000
_cell.length_b   1.000
_cell.length_c   1.000
_cell.angle_alpha   90.00
_cell.angle_beta   90.00
_cell.angle_gamma   90.00
#
_symmetry.space_group_name_H-M   'P 1'
#
loop_
_entity.id
_entity.type
_entity.pdbx_description
1 polymer ?
#
loop_
_entity_poly.entity_id
_entity_poly.type
_entity_poly.pdbx_seq_one_letter_code
_entity_poly.pdbx_strand_id
1 'polypeptide(L)'
;WGRYGDWLNNNIDWALSRSRYWGTPLPIWRCPAGHQTCVGSRAELSELTGRDYSALDPHRPFVDDITFDCPNCEQVARRVPEVIDAWFDSGSMPFGQWGYPWAEGSVEAFQTAYPADFICEAIDQTRGWFYSLMAVGTLVFDKSSYKNVLCLGHILAEDGRKMSKHLGNILEPIPLMDTHGADAVRWFMAAGGSPWASRRVGHGTIQETVRKVLMTFLNTVAFQSLYARANDWSPASTAAPVETEHVLDRWLVSTRNTLTKQVTEALEDFDTQRAGSLLAAFVDDLSNWYVRRSRRRFWDGQPGALQTLHDTLNVVTRLLAPLVPFITERVWQDLFVTTDAAAPAS
;
A
#
# COMPACT_ATOMS: atom_id res chain seq x y z
N TRP A 1 8.59 -26.03 -3.63
CA TRP A 1 7.64 -25.70 -2.57
C TRP A 1 8.36 -24.83 -1.54
N GLY A 2 7.75 -23.75 -1.13
CA GLY A 2 8.28 -22.88 -0.10
C GLY A 2 7.57 -23.12 1.23
N ARG A 3 8.02 -22.46 2.28
CA ARG A 3 7.50 -22.57 3.65
C ARG A 3 5.97 -22.40 3.78
N TYR A 4 5.38 -21.55 2.93
CA TYR A 4 3.92 -21.36 2.91
C TYR A 4 3.21 -22.57 2.26
N GLY A 5 3.74 -23.10 1.16
CA GLY A 5 3.22 -24.32 0.53
C GLY A 5 3.28 -25.52 1.47
N ASP A 6 4.37 -25.68 2.22
CA ASP A 6 4.48 -26.73 3.24
C ASP A 6 3.44 -26.58 4.35
N TRP A 7 3.14 -25.35 4.76
CA TRP A 7 2.07 -25.06 5.72
C TRP A 7 0.69 -25.46 5.20
N LEU A 8 0.37 -25.13 3.95
CA LEU A 8 -0.90 -25.48 3.33
C LEU A 8 -1.06 -27.00 3.15
N ASN A 9 0.01 -27.70 2.78
CA ASN A 9 -0.01 -29.18 2.65
C ASN A 9 -0.22 -29.92 3.98
N ASN A 10 0.23 -29.34 5.08
CA ASN A 10 0.08 -29.89 6.42
C ASN A 10 -0.99 -29.14 7.22
N ASN A 11 -2.02 -28.67 6.55
CA ASN A 11 -3.08 -27.90 7.15
C ASN A 11 -3.82 -28.71 8.21
N ILE A 12 -4.22 -28.04 9.29
CA ILE A 12 -4.97 -28.63 10.42
C ILE A 12 -6.35 -27.96 10.49
N ASP A 13 -7.28 -28.61 11.18
CA ASP A 13 -8.61 -28.09 11.41
C ASP A 13 -8.56 -26.69 12.04
N TRP A 14 -9.28 -25.77 11.47
CA TRP A 14 -9.44 -24.42 12.00
C TRP A 14 -10.70 -24.34 12.84
N ALA A 15 -10.56 -24.33 14.17
CA ALA A 15 -11.66 -24.10 15.08
C ALA A 15 -12.14 -22.64 14.96
N LEU A 16 -13.31 -22.43 14.39
CA LEU A 16 -13.85 -21.08 14.10
C LEU A 16 -14.51 -20.42 15.31
N SER A 17 -14.94 -21.20 16.34
CA SER A 17 -15.64 -20.65 17.51
C SER A 17 -14.69 -20.04 18.53
N ARG A 18 -15.09 -18.90 19.11
CA ARG A 18 -14.36 -18.22 20.21
C ARG A 18 -15.29 -17.88 21.36
N SER A 19 -14.88 -18.23 22.58
CA SER A 19 -15.60 -17.87 23.81
C SER A 19 -15.26 -16.43 24.20
N ARG A 20 -15.84 -15.47 23.48
CA ARG A 20 -15.67 -14.03 23.71
C ARG A 20 -17.03 -13.32 23.68
N TYR A 21 -17.11 -12.20 24.36
CA TYR A 21 -18.36 -11.40 24.31
C TYR A 21 -18.47 -10.63 22.98
N TRP A 22 -17.41 -9.94 22.57
CA TRP A 22 -17.41 -9.10 21.37
C TRP A 22 -16.78 -9.80 20.16
N GLY A 23 -17.44 -9.68 19.04
CA GLY A 23 -17.09 -10.24 17.73
C GLY A 23 -18.32 -10.52 16.92
N THR A 24 -18.16 -11.10 15.73
CA THR A 24 -19.26 -11.56 14.88
C THR A 24 -19.91 -12.80 15.49
N PRO A 25 -21.16 -12.75 15.95
CA PRO A 25 -21.84 -13.90 16.55
C PRO A 25 -21.98 -15.06 15.55
N LEU A 26 -21.69 -16.29 16.00
CA LEU A 26 -21.99 -17.46 15.18
C LEU A 26 -23.49 -17.58 14.94
N PRO A 27 -23.94 -17.64 13.69
CA PRO A 27 -25.37 -17.71 13.34
C PRO A 27 -25.92 -19.12 13.48
N ILE A 28 -25.65 -19.77 14.62
CA ILE A 28 -26.00 -21.16 14.89
C ILE A 28 -26.93 -21.23 16.09
N TRP A 29 -28.13 -21.81 15.89
CA TRP A 29 -29.07 -22.13 16.97
C TRP A 29 -29.04 -23.61 17.25
N ARG A 30 -29.05 -23.98 18.53
CA ARG A 30 -28.99 -25.35 19.00
C ARG A 30 -30.21 -25.63 19.93
N CYS A 31 -30.90 -26.72 19.69
CA CYS A 31 -31.97 -27.22 20.58
C CYS A 31 -31.41 -28.15 21.66
N PRO A 32 -32.15 -28.44 22.74
CA PRO A 32 -31.74 -29.37 23.79
C PRO A 32 -31.45 -30.80 23.29
N ALA A 33 -32.08 -31.24 22.19
CA ALA A 33 -31.80 -32.53 21.55
C ALA A 33 -30.49 -32.55 20.75
N GLY A 34 -29.78 -31.41 20.66
CA GLY A 34 -28.48 -31.29 19.98
C GLY A 34 -28.56 -30.97 18.49
N HIS A 35 -29.74 -30.80 17.89
CA HIS A 35 -29.86 -30.37 16.51
C HIS A 35 -29.36 -28.93 16.38
N GLN A 36 -28.67 -28.64 15.27
CA GLN A 36 -28.13 -27.34 14.96
C GLN A 36 -28.76 -26.79 13.67
N THR A 37 -29.11 -25.50 13.70
CA THR A 37 -29.59 -24.74 12.55
C THR A 37 -28.65 -23.57 12.33
N CYS A 38 -28.02 -23.52 11.16
CA CYS A 38 -27.24 -22.36 10.74
C CYS A 38 -28.16 -21.42 9.95
N VAL A 39 -28.29 -20.18 10.41
CA VAL A 39 -29.17 -19.17 9.79
C VAL A 39 -28.34 -18.26 8.90
N GLY A 40 -28.59 -18.29 7.60
CA GLY A 40 -27.75 -17.58 6.61
C GLY A 40 -28.15 -16.12 6.38
N SER A 41 -29.33 -15.68 6.85
CA SER A 41 -29.76 -14.29 6.63
C SER A 41 -30.78 -13.81 7.66
N ARG A 42 -30.99 -12.48 7.74
CA ARG A 42 -32.06 -11.87 8.53
C ARG A 42 -33.47 -12.30 8.00
N ALA A 43 -33.59 -12.48 6.70
CA ALA A 43 -34.85 -12.96 6.08
C ALA A 43 -35.18 -14.37 6.56
N GLU A 44 -34.25 -15.31 6.50
CA GLU A 44 -34.41 -16.67 7.03
C GLU A 44 -34.71 -16.67 8.53
N LEU A 45 -34.05 -15.81 9.31
CA LEU A 45 -34.36 -15.65 10.73
C LEU A 45 -35.77 -15.14 10.96
N SER A 46 -36.27 -14.25 10.13
CA SER A 46 -37.64 -13.76 10.17
C SER A 46 -38.64 -14.84 9.84
N GLU A 47 -38.38 -15.69 8.85
CA GLU A 47 -39.22 -16.84 8.49
C GLU A 47 -39.29 -17.87 9.62
N LEU A 48 -38.13 -18.23 10.20
CA LEU A 48 -38.06 -19.23 11.28
C LEU A 48 -38.79 -18.78 12.56
N THR A 49 -38.83 -17.47 12.82
CA THR A 49 -39.41 -16.90 14.05
C THR A 49 -40.83 -16.37 13.87
N GLY A 50 -41.26 -16.12 12.62
CA GLY A 50 -42.47 -15.37 12.32
C GLY A 50 -42.44 -13.88 12.72
N ARG A 51 -41.27 -13.30 12.90
CA ARG A 51 -41.05 -11.88 13.28
C ARG A 51 -40.17 -11.19 12.28
N ASP A 52 -40.33 -9.88 12.09
CA ASP A 52 -39.46 -9.09 11.22
C ASP A 52 -38.14 -8.74 11.92
N TYR A 53 -37.03 -9.20 11.32
CA TYR A 53 -35.68 -8.91 11.75
C TYR A 53 -34.87 -8.14 10.68
N SER A 54 -35.50 -7.52 9.71
CA SER A 54 -34.84 -6.75 8.64
C SER A 54 -33.89 -5.66 9.17
N ALA A 55 -34.25 -5.04 10.29
CA ALA A 55 -33.46 -4.00 10.97
C ALA A 55 -32.63 -4.51 12.17
N LEU A 56 -32.51 -5.82 12.36
CA LEU A 56 -31.75 -6.39 13.48
C LEU A 56 -30.28 -6.00 13.43
N ASP A 57 -29.74 -5.50 14.54
CA ASP A 57 -28.31 -5.51 14.78
C ASP A 57 -27.89 -6.96 15.13
N PRO A 58 -27.06 -7.64 14.30
CA PRO A 58 -26.70 -9.03 14.52
C PRO A 58 -25.68 -9.22 15.67
N HIS A 59 -25.19 -8.16 16.29
CA HIS A 59 -24.24 -8.24 17.40
C HIS A 59 -24.92 -8.64 18.73
N ARG A 60 -24.10 -9.08 19.66
CA ARG A 60 -24.51 -9.30 21.03
C ARG A 60 -24.75 -7.94 21.74
N PRO A 61 -25.75 -7.83 22.62
CA PRO A 61 -26.65 -8.90 23.10
C PRO A 61 -27.89 -9.13 22.23
N PHE A 62 -28.14 -8.31 21.22
CA PHE A 62 -29.41 -8.22 20.50
C PHE A 62 -29.84 -9.55 19.83
N VAL A 63 -28.88 -10.32 19.30
CA VAL A 63 -29.15 -11.61 18.64
C VAL A 63 -29.30 -12.77 19.63
N ASP A 64 -28.81 -12.62 20.86
CA ASP A 64 -28.74 -13.72 21.84
C ASP A 64 -30.13 -14.14 22.36
N ASP A 65 -31.08 -13.20 22.42
CA ASP A 65 -32.45 -13.44 22.96
C ASP A 65 -33.40 -14.02 21.91
N ILE A 66 -32.96 -14.18 20.66
CA ILE A 66 -33.79 -14.69 19.58
C ILE A 66 -33.82 -16.21 19.66
N THR A 67 -35.04 -16.75 19.71
CA THR A 67 -35.31 -18.19 19.75
C THR A 67 -36.38 -18.58 18.74
N PHE A 68 -36.36 -19.83 18.29
CA PHE A 68 -37.40 -20.42 17.43
C PHE A 68 -37.51 -21.90 17.70
N ASP A 69 -38.60 -22.51 17.23
CA ASP A 69 -38.80 -23.94 17.37
C ASP A 69 -37.93 -24.71 16.36
N CYS A 70 -37.18 -25.68 16.88
CA CYS A 70 -36.25 -26.47 16.08
C CYS A 70 -37.02 -27.20 14.93
N PRO A 71 -36.60 -27.02 13.67
CA PRO A 71 -37.27 -27.67 12.53
C PRO A 71 -37.29 -29.20 12.60
N ASN A 72 -36.43 -29.81 13.42
CA ASN A 72 -36.31 -31.28 13.50
C ASN A 72 -37.03 -31.90 14.70
N CYS A 73 -37.34 -31.15 15.76
CA CYS A 73 -37.92 -31.73 16.99
C CYS A 73 -38.84 -30.77 17.76
N GLU A 74 -39.15 -29.61 17.24
CA GLU A 74 -40.07 -28.61 17.80
C GLU A 74 -39.63 -28.05 19.19
N GLN A 75 -38.47 -28.48 19.71
CA GLN A 75 -37.94 -27.92 20.95
C GLN A 75 -37.32 -26.53 20.67
N VAL A 76 -37.37 -25.65 21.67
CA VAL A 76 -36.85 -24.31 21.53
C VAL A 76 -35.33 -24.32 21.28
N ALA A 77 -34.94 -23.82 20.13
CA ALA A 77 -33.54 -23.62 19.76
C ALA A 77 -33.06 -22.22 20.24
N ARG A 78 -31.82 -22.17 20.78
CA ARG A 78 -31.17 -20.94 21.24
C ARG A 78 -29.84 -20.80 20.53
N ARG A 79 -29.43 -19.54 20.27
CA ARG A 79 -28.16 -19.26 19.67
C ARG A 79 -27.02 -19.74 20.57
N VAL A 80 -25.97 -20.33 19.99
CA VAL A 80 -24.75 -20.66 20.71
C VAL A 80 -24.03 -19.36 21.16
N PRO A 81 -23.46 -19.31 22.39
CA PRO A 81 -22.91 -18.05 22.91
C PRO A 81 -21.62 -17.59 22.24
N GLU A 82 -20.98 -18.42 21.46
CA GLU A 82 -19.71 -18.16 20.81
C GLU A 82 -19.83 -17.14 19.70
N VAL A 83 -18.70 -16.46 19.43
CA VAL A 83 -18.48 -15.62 18.25
C VAL A 83 -17.51 -16.31 17.30
N ILE A 84 -17.48 -15.88 16.03
CA ILE A 84 -16.53 -16.41 15.05
C ILE A 84 -15.13 -15.85 15.30
N ASP A 85 -14.11 -16.57 14.86
CA ASP A 85 -12.73 -16.10 14.86
C ASP A 85 -12.57 -14.85 14.00
N ALA A 86 -11.95 -13.79 14.54
CA ALA A 86 -11.68 -12.55 13.83
C ALA A 86 -10.83 -12.74 12.54
N TRP A 87 -10.07 -13.84 12.45
CA TRP A 87 -9.37 -14.21 11.22
C TRP A 87 -10.33 -14.64 10.10
N PHE A 88 -11.51 -15.17 10.43
CA PHE A 88 -12.55 -15.41 9.45
C PHE A 88 -13.11 -14.09 8.92
N ASP A 89 -13.39 -13.13 9.81
CA ASP A 89 -13.87 -11.81 9.41
C ASP A 89 -12.87 -11.15 8.44
N SER A 90 -11.57 -11.13 8.80
CA SER A 90 -10.54 -10.55 7.94
C SER A 90 -10.33 -11.31 6.62
N GLY A 91 -10.49 -12.64 6.63
CA GLY A 91 -10.47 -13.49 5.43
C GLY A 91 -11.66 -13.29 4.50
N SER A 92 -12.77 -12.77 5.05
CA SER A 92 -14.01 -12.49 4.31
C SER A 92 -14.05 -11.08 3.70
N MET A 93 -13.10 -10.19 4.05
CA MET A 93 -13.11 -8.80 3.60
C MET A 93 -13.12 -8.60 2.08
N PRO A 94 -12.48 -9.46 1.23
CA PRO A 94 -12.56 -9.31 -0.22
C PRO A 94 -13.97 -9.28 -0.80
N PHE A 95 -14.95 -9.83 -0.10
CA PHE A 95 -16.36 -9.80 -0.50
C PHE A 95 -17.26 -9.10 0.54
N GLY A 96 -16.94 -9.22 1.83
CA GLY A 96 -17.71 -8.61 2.90
C GLY A 96 -17.75 -7.09 2.84
N GLN A 97 -16.65 -6.44 2.42
CA GLN A 97 -16.57 -4.98 2.27
C GLN A 97 -17.60 -4.41 1.27
N TRP A 98 -18.03 -5.22 0.30
CA TRP A 98 -19.04 -4.81 -0.69
C TRP A 98 -20.47 -5.13 -0.26
N GLY A 99 -20.63 -5.88 0.86
CA GLY A 99 -21.91 -6.47 1.22
C GLY A 99 -22.37 -7.55 0.24
N TYR A 100 -21.43 -8.22 -0.42
CA TYR A 100 -21.71 -9.28 -1.38
C TYR A 100 -22.37 -10.49 -0.72
N PRO A 101 -23.39 -11.10 -1.32
CA PRO A 101 -24.01 -10.73 -2.61
C PRO A 101 -25.28 -9.88 -2.49
N TRP A 102 -25.62 -9.34 -1.32
CA TRP A 102 -26.95 -8.80 -1.02
C TRP A 102 -27.09 -7.29 -1.17
N ALA A 103 -26.02 -6.52 -1.00
CA ALA A 103 -26.10 -5.07 -1.16
C ALA A 103 -26.22 -4.70 -2.65
N GLU A 104 -26.96 -3.62 -2.93
CA GLU A 104 -27.11 -3.09 -4.28
C GLU A 104 -25.75 -2.78 -4.90
N GLY A 105 -25.50 -3.25 -6.13
CA GLY A 105 -24.22 -3.08 -6.84
C GLY A 105 -23.07 -3.95 -6.33
N SER A 106 -23.26 -4.72 -5.25
CA SER A 106 -22.18 -5.49 -4.62
C SER A 106 -21.61 -6.61 -5.50
N VAL A 107 -22.45 -7.22 -6.33
CA VAL A 107 -22.03 -8.30 -7.24
C VAL A 107 -21.07 -7.76 -8.30
N GLU A 108 -21.38 -6.62 -8.90
CA GLU A 108 -20.54 -5.97 -9.91
C GLU A 108 -19.22 -5.47 -9.30
N ALA A 109 -19.30 -4.82 -8.13
CA ALA A 109 -18.12 -4.38 -7.39
C ALA A 109 -17.19 -5.55 -7.04
N PHE A 110 -17.74 -6.66 -6.55
CA PHE A 110 -16.98 -7.87 -6.27
C PHE A 110 -16.35 -8.48 -7.53
N GLN A 111 -17.10 -8.63 -8.61
CA GLN A 111 -16.58 -9.18 -9.86
C GLN A 111 -15.42 -8.36 -10.45
N THR A 112 -15.45 -7.04 -10.24
CA THR A 112 -14.39 -6.13 -10.69
C THR A 112 -13.14 -6.20 -9.82
N ALA A 113 -13.32 -6.34 -8.50
CA ALA A 113 -12.25 -6.23 -7.51
C ALA A 113 -11.66 -7.58 -7.03
N TYR A 114 -12.30 -8.72 -7.36
CA TYR A 114 -11.90 -10.03 -6.89
C TYR A 114 -11.35 -10.93 -8.01
N PRO A 115 -10.21 -11.59 -7.81
CA PRO A 115 -9.30 -11.49 -6.66
C PRO A 115 -8.53 -10.16 -6.63
N ALA A 116 -8.10 -9.71 -5.46
CA ALA A 116 -7.27 -8.53 -5.31
C ALA A 116 -6.00 -8.64 -6.17
N ASP A 117 -5.62 -7.55 -6.85
CA ASP A 117 -4.43 -7.56 -7.69
C ASP A 117 -3.15 -7.68 -6.87
N PHE A 118 -3.13 -7.11 -5.65
CA PHE A 118 -1.96 -7.05 -4.79
C PHE A 118 -2.32 -6.99 -3.31
N ILE A 119 -1.60 -7.74 -2.48
CA ILE A 119 -1.59 -7.60 -1.02
C ILE A 119 -0.15 -7.54 -0.50
N CYS A 120 0.06 -6.86 0.63
CA CYS A 120 1.38 -6.67 1.21
C CYS A 120 1.32 -6.67 2.73
N GLU A 121 2.00 -7.62 3.36
CA GLU A 121 2.16 -7.72 4.81
C GLU A 121 3.44 -8.47 5.16
N ALA A 122 3.78 -8.54 6.45
CA ALA A 122 4.98 -9.22 6.91
C ALA A 122 4.85 -10.76 6.92
N ILE A 123 5.99 -11.45 6.99
CA ILE A 123 6.10 -12.90 6.85
C ILE A 123 5.30 -13.70 7.88
N ASP A 124 5.01 -13.14 9.05
CA ASP A 124 4.17 -13.77 10.06
C ASP A 124 2.73 -14.00 9.57
N GLN A 125 2.26 -13.20 8.59
CA GLN A 125 0.93 -13.32 7.98
C GLN A 125 0.78 -14.56 7.08
N THR A 126 1.83 -15.30 6.81
CA THR A 126 1.73 -16.63 6.21
C THR A 126 0.96 -17.62 7.11
N ARG A 127 0.89 -17.36 8.41
CA ARG A 127 0.08 -18.09 9.41
C ARG A 127 -1.01 -17.19 10.03
N GLY A 128 -1.45 -16.19 9.33
CA GLY A 128 -2.47 -15.23 9.72
C GLY A 128 -3.33 -14.83 8.54
N TRP A 129 -3.26 -13.58 8.12
CA TRP A 129 -4.15 -13.03 7.10
C TRP A 129 -3.98 -13.65 5.71
N PHE A 130 -2.76 -13.93 5.25
CA PHE A 130 -2.58 -14.60 3.95
C PHE A 130 -3.24 -15.97 3.92
N TYR A 131 -3.15 -16.72 5.04
CA TYR A 131 -3.81 -18.01 5.17
C TYR A 131 -5.33 -17.88 5.21
N SER A 132 -5.89 -16.99 6.04
CA SER A 132 -7.34 -16.85 6.15
C SER A 132 -7.98 -16.35 4.85
N LEU A 133 -7.33 -15.43 4.10
CA LEU A 133 -7.75 -15.03 2.76
C LEU A 133 -7.77 -16.21 1.79
N MET A 134 -6.73 -17.04 1.80
CA MET A 134 -6.63 -18.21 0.93
C MET A 134 -7.69 -19.25 1.30
N ALA A 135 -7.83 -19.56 2.59
CA ALA A 135 -8.77 -20.58 3.06
C ALA A 135 -10.24 -20.19 2.75
N VAL A 136 -10.63 -18.97 3.13
CA VAL A 136 -12.01 -18.49 2.91
C VAL A 136 -12.31 -18.34 1.41
N GLY A 137 -11.39 -17.75 0.64
CA GLY A 137 -11.57 -17.59 -0.80
C GLY A 137 -11.70 -18.92 -1.54
N THR A 138 -10.87 -19.91 -1.18
CA THR A 138 -10.93 -21.24 -1.79
C THR A 138 -12.22 -21.98 -1.41
N LEU A 139 -12.62 -21.92 -0.14
CA LEU A 139 -13.84 -22.62 0.31
C LEU A 139 -15.14 -22.02 -0.25
N VAL A 140 -15.18 -20.69 -0.43
CA VAL A 140 -16.41 -20.00 -0.87
C VAL A 140 -16.48 -19.85 -2.39
N PHE A 141 -15.35 -19.61 -3.05
CA PHE A 141 -15.29 -19.26 -4.48
C PHE A 141 -14.43 -20.20 -5.32
N ASP A 142 -13.84 -21.24 -4.73
CA ASP A 142 -12.87 -22.14 -5.37
C ASP A 142 -11.72 -21.37 -6.06
N LYS A 143 -11.30 -20.26 -5.45
CA LYS A 143 -10.34 -19.32 -6.03
C LYS A 143 -9.57 -18.58 -4.95
N SER A 144 -8.29 -18.30 -5.20
CA SER A 144 -7.50 -17.41 -4.34
C SER A 144 -8.12 -16.02 -4.25
N SER A 145 -8.07 -15.41 -3.07
CA SER A 145 -8.52 -14.02 -2.86
C SER A 145 -7.53 -12.97 -3.37
N TYR A 146 -6.33 -13.35 -3.80
CA TYR A 146 -5.31 -12.43 -4.31
C TYR A 146 -4.48 -13.07 -5.43
N LYS A 147 -3.96 -12.22 -6.33
CA LYS A 147 -3.10 -12.58 -7.45
C LYS A 147 -1.61 -12.49 -7.07
N ASN A 148 -1.22 -11.38 -6.43
CA ASN A 148 0.15 -11.08 -6.04
C ASN A 148 0.24 -10.80 -4.54
N VAL A 149 1.32 -11.27 -3.92
CA VAL A 149 1.62 -11.01 -2.50
C VAL A 149 3.07 -10.58 -2.34
N LEU A 150 3.27 -9.41 -1.76
CA LEU A 150 4.58 -8.97 -1.30
C LEU A 150 4.72 -9.32 0.18
N CYS A 151 5.53 -10.33 0.46
CA CYS A 151 5.76 -10.80 1.82
C CYS A 151 6.98 -10.09 2.41
N LEU A 152 6.77 -9.19 3.36
CA LEU A 152 7.81 -8.34 3.92
C LEU A 152 8.61 -9.07 5.02
N GLY A 153 9.92 -8.78 5.06
CA GLY A 153 10.78 -9.14 6.19
C GLY A 153 10.52 -8.27 7.43
N HIS A 154 11.08 -8.67 8.56
CA HIS A 154 10.95 -7.91 9.80
C HIS A 154 11.76 -6.61 9.77
N ILE A 155 11.21 -5.57 10.40
CA ILE A 155 11.95 -4.36 10.74
C ILE A 155 12.57 -4.56 12.14
N LEU A 156 13.89 -4.42 12.21
CA LEU A 156 14.69 -4.59 13.41
C LEU A 156 15.18 -3.24 13.93
N ALA A 157 15.47 -3.15 15.21
CA ALA A 157 16.16 -1.99 15.76
C ALA A 157 17.55 -1.79 15.12
N GLU A 158 18.16 -0.64 15.32
CA GLU A 158 19.46 -0.27 14.70
C GLU A 158 20.56 -1.27 15.06
N ASP A 159 20.52 -1.83 16.26
CA ASP A 159 21.44 -2.88 16.75
C ASP A 159 21.14 -4.28 16.17
N GLY A 160 20.09 -4.42 15.37
CA GLY A 160 19.69 -5.69 14.73
C GLY A 160 18.83 -6.60 15.61
N ARG A 161 18.48 -6.20 16.83
CA ARG A 161 17.56 -6.97 17.68
C ARG A 161 16.10 -6.68 17.32
N LYS A 162 15.23 -7.63 17.63
CA LYS A 162 13.78 -7.45 17.52
C LYS A 162 13.35 -6.31 18.45
N MET A 163 12.53 -5.40 17.94
CA MET A 163 11.93 -4.34 18.74
C MET A 163 10.96 -4.92 19.76
N SER A 164 11.08 -4.50 21.03
CA SER A 164 10.12 -4.85 22.06
C SER A 164 10.00 -3.74 23.11
N LYS A 165 8.82 -3.62 23.73
CA LYS A 165 8.57 -2.66 24.81
C LYS A 165 9.49 -2.89 26.00
N HIS A 166 9.80 -4.16 26.32
CA HIS A 166 10.69 -4.51 27.44
C HIS A 166 12.14 -4.08 27.24
N LEU A 167 12.61 -4.04 25.99
CA LEU A 167 13.98 -3.61 25.67
C LEU A 167 14.08 -2.10 25.49
N GLY A 168 12.96 -1.37 25.44
CA GLY A 168 12.96 0.08 25.20
C GLY A 168 13.56 0.49 23.86
N ASN A 169 13.66 -0.43 22.88
CA ASN A 169 14.27 -0.22 21.59
C ASN A 169 13.25 -0.05 20.44
N ILE A 170 12.01 0.23 20.79
CA ILE A 170 10.96 0.53 19.79
C ILE A 170 11.19 1.93 19.23
N LEU A 171 11.22 2.01 17.91
CA LEU A 171 11.18 3.26 17.19
C LEU A 171 9.73 3.56 16.81
N GLU A 172 9.15 4.54 17.47
CA GLU A 172 7.78 4.94 17.18
C GLU A 172 7.73 5.73 15.86
N PRO A 173 6.81 5.40 14.93
CA PRO A 173 6.81 5.99 13.60
C PRO A 173 6.49 7.49 13.59
N ILE A 174 5.60 7.97 14.45
CA ILE A 174 5.22 9.40 14.44
C ILE A 174 6.40 10.30 14.88
N PRO A 175 7.07 10.08 16.02
CA PRO A 175 8.27 10.86 16.37
C PRO A 175 9.41 10.75 15.34
N LEU A 176 9.53 9.59 14.66
CA LEU A 176 10.51 9.41 13.59
C LEU A 176 10.18 10.27 12.37
N MET A 177 8.89 10.33 11.98
CA MET A 177 8.41 11.20 10.90
C MET A 177 8.50 12.68 11.25
N ASP A 178 8.22 13.06 12.49
CA ASP A 178 8.36 14.44 12.97
C ASP A 178 9.82 14.92 12.90
N THR A 179 10.76 14.00 13.13
CA THR A 179 12.22 14.33 13.11
C THR A 179 12.78 14.39 11.70
N HIS A 180 12.43 13.47 10.82
CA HIS A 180 13.07 13.28 9.51
C HIS A 180 12.17 13.60 8.31
N GLY A 181 10.88 13.79 8.54
CA GLY A 181 9.86 13.89 7.50
C GLY A 181 9.29 12.53 7.09
N ALA A 182 7.99 12.52 6.77
CA ALA A 182 7.30 11.30 6.38
C ALA A 182 7.89 10.67 5.11
N ASP A 183 8.31 11.47 4.14
CA ASP A 183 8.92 10.98 2.89
C ASP A 183 10.24 10.24 3.11
N ALA A 184 11.02 10.62 4.11
CA ALA A 184 12.25 9.92 4.46
C ALA A 184 11.95 8.50 4.97
N VAL A 185 10.93 8.35 5.81
CA VAL A 185 10.46 7.05 6.32
C VAL A 185 9.86 6.22 5.19
N ARG A 186 9.03 6.82 4.33
CA ARG A 186 8.45 6.17 3.15
C ARG A 186 9.51 5.63 2.20
N TRP A 187 10.51 6.47 1.88
CA TRP A 187 11.62 6.05 1.03
C TRP A 187 12.39 4.87 1.63
N PHE A 188 12.71 4.95 2.93
CA PHE A 188 13.37 3.84 3.61
C PHE A 188 12.55 2.55 3.51
N MET A 189 11.25 2.62 3.73
CA MET A 189 10.36 1.46 3.69
C MET A 189 10.21 0.87 2.28
N ALA A 190 10.09 1.71 1.26
CA ALA A 190 9.86 1.26 -0.11
C ALA A 190 11.15 0.90 -0.86
N ALA A 191 12.23 1.68 -0.67
CA ALA A 191 13.43 1.62 -1.49
C ALA A 191 14.72 1.27 -0.72
N GLY A 192 14.69 1.24 0.61
CA GLY A 192 15.87 1.10 1.47
C GLY A 192 16.52 -0.27 1.52
N GLY A 193 16.12 -1.22 0.67
CA GLY A 193 16.69 -2.57 0.56
C GLY A 193 15.64 -3.61 0.18
N SER A 194 16.07 -4.88 0.10
CA SER A 194 15.16 -6.00 -0.23
C SER A 194 13.95 -6.05 0.71
N PRO A 195 12.72 -6.00 0.20
CA PRO A 195 11.53 -5.97 1.04
C PRO A 195 11.33 -7.25 1.87
N TRP A 196 11.75 -8.41 1.37
CA TRP A 196 11.63 -9.70 2.06
C TRP A 196 12.77 -10.01 3.03
N ALA A 197 13.86 -9.21 3.03
CA ALA A 197 14.92 -9.34 4.02
C ALA A 197 14.60 -8.53 5.28
N SER A 198 15.06 -9.00 6.44
CA SER A 198 15.00 -8.21 7.66
C SER A 198 15.88 -6.96 7.54
N ARG A 199 15.34 -5.80 7.87
CA ARG A 199 16.04 -4.51 7.74
C ARG A 199 16.16 -3.81 9.10
N ARG A 200 17.28 -3.16 9.31
CA ARG A 200 17.52 -2.34 10.50
C ARG A 200 17.06 -0.92 10.23
N VAL A 201 16.33 -0.35 11.17
CA VAL A 201 15.90 1.05 11.14
C VAL A 201 16.48 1.81 12.33
N GLY A 202 16.95 3.03 12.06
CA GLY A 202 17.45 3.95 13.07
C GLY A 202 17.52 5.35 12.51
N HIS A 203 17.74 6.34 13.37
CA HIS A 203 17.88 7.73 12.96
C HIS A 203 19.01 7.93 11.93
N GLY A 204 20.13 7.20 12.09
CA GLY A 204 21.27 7.27 11.18
C GLY A 204 20.95 6.80 9.77
N THR A 205 20.27 5.67 9.62
CA THR A 205 19.88 5.11 8.31
C THR A 205 18.89 6.00 7.57
N ILE A 206 17.90 6.56 8.27
CA ILE A 206 16.95 7.51 7.68
C ILE A 206 17.65 8.80 7.26
N GLN A 207 18.52 9.36 8.12
CA GLN A 207 19.24 10.59 7.81
C GLN A 207 20.17 10.45 6.59
N GLU A 208 20.79 9.28 6.41
CA GLU A 208 21.61 9.00 5.24
C GLU A 208 20.77 9.03 3.95
N THR A 209 19.58 8.44 3.97
CA THR A 209 18.62 8.49 2.86
C THR A 209 18.22 9.93 2.53
N VAL A 210 17.86 10.73 3.54
CA VAL A 210 17.52 12.15 3.35
C VAL A 210 18.65 12.87 2.62
N ARG A 211 19.87 12.72 3.11
CA ARG A 211 21.02 13.42 2.56
C ARG A 211 21.36 13.00 1.13
N LYS A 212 21.35 11.70 0.83
CA LYS A 212 21.81 11.17 -0.47
C LYS A 212 20.80 11.36 -1.58
N VAL A 213 19.51 11.28 -1.29
CA VAL A 213 18.46 11.28 -2.31
C VAL A 213 17.62 12.53 -2.24
N LEU A 214 16.89 12.73 -1.15
CA LEU A 214 15.88 13.79 -1.06
C LEU A 214 16.50 15.19 -1.12
N MET A 215 17.57 15.45 -0.35
CA MET A 215 18.26 16.72 -0.38
C MET A 215 18.99 16.97 -1.70
N THR A 216 19.54 15.93 -2.32
CA THR A 216 20.18 16.04 -3.64
C THR A 216 19.16 16.43 -4.71
N PHE A 217 17.97 15.80 -4.69
CA PHE A 217 16.88 16.19 -5.57
C PHE A 217 16.42 17.64 -5.32
N LEU A 218 16.10 18.01 -4.07
CA LEU A 218 15.68 19.37 -3.72
C LEU A 218 16.73 20.43 -4.08
N ASN A 219 18.00 20.15 -3.86
CA ASN A 219 19.09 21.07 -4.24
C ASN A 219 19.16 21.25 -5.77
N THR A 220 18.85 20.22 -6.54
CA THR A 220 18.78 20.32 -8.01
C THR A 220 17.59 21.15 -8.46
N VAL A 221 16.44 21.02 -7.80
CA VAL A 221 15.26 21.87 -8.01
C VAL A 221 15.56 23.33 -7.67
N ALA A 222 16.18 23.57 -6.52
CA ALA A 222 16.59 24.92 -6.09
C ALA A 222 17.60 25.54 -7.07
N PHE A 223 18.54 24.75 -7.59
CA PHE A 223 19.48 25.17 -8.61
C PHE A 223 18.76 25.62 -9.89
N GLN A 224 17.81 24.83 -10.40
CA GLN A 224 17.00 25.19 -11.55
C GLN A 224 16.27 26.53 -11.32
N SER A 225 15.58 26.66 -10.18
CA SER A 225 14.82 27.87 -9.84
C SER A 225 15.72 29.11 -9.73
N LEU A 226 16.91 28.94 -9.15
CA LEU A 226 17.88 30.03 -9.00
C LEU A 226 18.34 30.56 -10.37
N TYR A 227 18.77 29.66 -11.26
CA TYR A 227 19.31 30.07 -12.56
C TYR A 227 18.22 30.48 -13.54
N ALA A 228 17.01 29.94 -13.47
CA ALA A 228 15.87 30.42 -14.21
C ALA A 228 15.56 31.89 -13.88
N ARG A 229 15.48 32.22 -12.58
CA ARG A 229 15.27 33.62 -12.12
C ARG A 229 16.40 34.54 -12.48
N ALA A 230 17.66 34.11 -12.30
CA ALA A 230 18.85 34.94 -12.57
C ALA A 230 18.99 35.32 -14.06
N ASN A 231 18.36 34.54 -14.96
CA ASN A 231 18.42 34.77 -16.40
C ASN A 231 17.07 35.17 -17.01
N ASP A 232 16.07 35.54 -16.19
CA ASP A 232 14.71 35.87 -16.62
C ASP A 232 14.12 34.80 -17.57
N TRP A 233 14.48 33.54 -17.35
CA TRP A 233 14.04 32.43 -18.17
C TRP A 233 12.73 31.83 -17.60
N SER A 234 11.81 31.50 -18.49
CA SER A 234 10.62 30.71 -18.21
C SER A 234 10.52 29.52 -19.17
N PRO A 235 9.92 28.39 -18.76
CA PRO A 235 9.75 27.26 -19.66
C PRO A 235 8.88 27.68 -20.85
N ALA A 236 9.25 27.23 -22.06
CA ALA A 236 8.44 27.47 -23.25
C ALA A 236 7.06 26.84 -23.02
N SER A 237 6.04 27.65 -23.06
CA SER A 237 4.64 27.18 -23.07
C SER A 237 4.44 26.38 -24.35
N THR A 238 4.32 25.09 -24.20
CA THR A 238 4.01 24.08 -25.21
C THR A 238 5.16 23.24 -25.76
N ALA A 239 5.10 22.02 -25.46
CA ALA A 239 4.92 20.82 -26.29
C ALA A 239 5.83 20.58 -27.52
N ALA A 240 6.65 21.48 -27.96
CA ALA A 240 7.68 21.13 -28.93
C ALA A 240 8.96 20.73 -28.19
N PRO A 241 9.49 19.51 -28.40
CA PRO A 241 10.80 19.14 -27.86
C PRO A 241 11.80 20.19 -28.31
N VAL A 242 12.45 20.86 -27.35
CA VAL A 242 13.60 21.71 -27.68
C VAL A 242 14.65 20.77 -28.26
N GLU A 243 14.93 20.86 -29.58
CA GLU A 243 16.05 20.12 -30.15
C GLU A 243 17.33 20.56 -29.48
N THR A 244 17.88 19.71 -28.63
CA THR A 244 19.08 20.01 -27.91
C THR A 244 20.28 19.53 -28.74
N GLU A 245 21.01 20.43 -29.32
CA GLU A 245 22.23 20.11 -30.06
C GLU A 245 23.37 19.67 -29.14
N HIS A 246 23.34 20.09 -27.86
CA HIS A 246 24.42 19.82 -26.92
C HIS A 246 24.44 18.35 -26.48
N VAL A 247 25.61 17.73 -26.53
CA VAL A 247 25.79 16.29 -26.26
C VAL A 247 25.31 15.88 -24.87
N LEU A 248 25.49 16.71 -23.83
CA LEU A 248 25.03 16.42 -22.46
C LEU A 248 23.50 16.46 -22.36
N ASP A 249 22.83 17.34 -23.12
CA ASP A 249 21.37 17.42 -23.13
C ASP A 249 20.77 16.17 -23.80
N ARG A 250 21.33 15.78 -24.94
CA ARG A 250 20.92 14.52 -25.62
C ARG A 250 21.16 13.29 -24.72
N TRP A 251 22.28 13.25 -24.02
CA TRP A 251 22.56 12.20 -23.04
C TRP A 251 21.52 12.19 -21.92
N LEU A 252 21.21 13.34 -21.33
CA LEU A 252 20.23 13.44 -20.25
C LEU A 252 18.83 13.02 -20.68
N VAL A 253 18.37 13.46 -21.86
CA VAL A 253 17.08 13.06 -22.42
C VAL A 253 17.04 11.54 -22.66
N SER A 254 18.08 10.96 -23.22
CA SER A 254 18.17 9.50 -23.47
C SER A 254 18.13 8.72 -22.14
N THR A 255 18.94 9.15 -21.15
CA THR A 255 19.02 8.49 -19.85
C THR A 255 17.70 8.64 -19.08
N ARG A 256 17.04 9.79 -19.12
CA ARG A 256 15.71 10.03 -18.55
C ARG A 256 14.65 9.12 -19.13
N ASN A 257 14.64 8.96 -20.47
CA ASN A 257 13.67 8.08 -21.13
C ASN A 257 13.90 6.60 -20.76
N THR A 258 15.17 6.21 -20.65
CA THR A 258 15.55 4.87 -20.18
C THR A 258 15.10 4.66 -18.72
N LEU A 259 15.33 5.67 -17.85
CA LEU A 259 14.86 5.63 -16.47
C LEU A 259 13.33 5.45 -16.39
N THR A 260 12.60 6.26 -17.16
CA THR A 260 11.12 6.18 -17.17
C THR A 260 10.66 4.76 -17.50
N LYS A 261 11.21 4.15 -18.55
CA LYS A 261 10.90 2.77 -18.91
C LYS A 261 11.21 1.79 -17.78
N GLN A 262 12.42 1.85 -17.24
CA GLN A 262 12.87 0.91 -16.22
C GLN A 262 12.13 1.05 -14.89
N VAL A 263 11.79 2.27 -14.48
CA VAL A 263 11.00 2.52 -13.27
C VAL A 263 9.57 2.05 -13.46
N THR A 264 8.97 2.28 -14.63
CA THR A 264 7.63 1.77 -14.95
C THR A 264 7.60 0.24 -14.88
N GLU A 265 8.53 -0.44 -15.55
CA GLU A 265 8.65 -1.90 -15.50
C GLU A 265 8.84 -2.43 -14.07
N ALA A 266 9.67 -1.76 -13.26
CA ALA A 266 9.89 -2.16 -11.87
C ALA A 266 8.62 -2.01 -11.01
N LEU A 267 7.86 -0.92 -11.19
CA LEU A 267 6.62 -0.70 -10.44
C LEU A 267 5.48 -1.61 -10.90
N GLU A 268 5.41 -1.95 -12.19
CA GLU A 268 4.48 -2.96 -12.72
C GLU A 268 4.74 -4.35 -12.11
N ASP A 269 6.02 -4.66 -11.82
CA ASP A 269 6.44 -5.89 -11.14
C ASP A 269 6.37 -5.79 -9.60
N PHE A 270 5.84 -4.71 -9.03
CA PHE A 270 5.82 -4.41 -7.59
C PHE A 270 7.23 -4.33 -6.95
N ASP A 271 8.29 -4.14 -7.74
CA ASP A 271 9.67 -4.02 -7.27
C ASP A 271 10.04 -2.56 -6.95
N THR A 272 9.52 -2.08 -5.83
CA THR A 272 9.75 -0.71 -5.34
C THR A 272 11.23 -0.48 -5.00
N GLN A 273 11.96 -1.51 -4.59
CA GLN A 273 13.39 -1.41 -4.31
C GLN A 273 14.21 -1.12 -5.57
N ARG A 274 13.93 -1.83 -6.65
CA ARG A 274 14.57 -1.58 -7.96
C ARG A 274 14.23 -0.19 -8.47
N ALA A 275 12.96 0.20 -8.43
CA ALA A 275 12.52 1.54 -8.81
C ALA A 275 13.26 2.62 -8.03
N GLY A 276 13.32 2.51 -6.70
CA GLY A 276 14.03 3.46 -5.85
C GLY A 276 15.53 3.50 -6.09
N SER A 277 16.17 2.35 -6.35
CA SER A 277 17.60 2.30 -6.67
C SER A 277 17.93 3.01 -7.99
N LEU A 278 17.09 2.83 -9.02
CA LEU A 278 17.22 3.51 -10.31
C LEU A 278 17.04 5.02 -10.15
N LEU A 279 16.04 5.45 -9.38
CA LEU A 279 15.77 6.86 -9.10
C LEU A 279 16.91 7.50 -8.31
N ALA A 280 17.45 6.83 -7.29
CA ALA A 280 18.56 7.33 -6.50
C ALA A 280 19.82 7.53 -7.35
N ALA A 281 20.16 6.56 -8.18
CA ALA A 281 21.29 6.65 -9.10
C ALA A 281 21.12 7.80 -10.11
N PHE A 282 19.92 7.94 -10.67
CA PHE A 282 19.65 9.02 -11.62
C PHE A 282 19.71 10.41 -10.96
N VAL A 283 19.19 10.57 -9.74
CA VAL A 283 19.27 11.84 -9.00
C VAL A 283 20.73 12.22 -8.72
N ASP A 284 21.57 11.23 -8.41
CA ASP A 284 23.01 11.47 -8.24
C ASP A 284 23.67 11.90 -9.56
N ASP A 285 23.43 11.20 -10.66
CA ASP A 285 23.94 11.55 -11.99
C ASP A 285 23.43 12.91 -12.47
N LEU A 286 22.15 13.22 -12.24
CA LEU A 286 21.57 14.50 -12.59
C LEU A 286 22.32 15.66 -11.88
N SER A 287 22.56 15.55 -10.59
CA SER A 287 23.21 16.56 -9.79
C SER A 287 24.73 16.59 -10.01
N ASN A 288 25.40 15.45 -9.82
CA ASN A 288 26.86 15.35 -9.75
C ASN A 288 27.54 15.22 -11.11
N TRP A 289 26.79 14.84 -12.14
CA TRP A 289 27.31 14.76 -13.50
C TRP A 289 26.74 15.87 -14.39
N TYR A 290 25.45 15.84 -14.71
CA TYR A 290 24.86 16.78 -15.68
C TYR A 290 24.93 18.24 -15.18
N VAL A 291 24.37 18.54 -14.02
CA VAL A 291 24.37 19.92 -13.47
C VAL A 291 25.80 20.42 -13.26
N ARG A 292 26.65 19.60 -12.65
CA ARG A 292 28.04 19.98 -12.39
C ARG A 292 28.85 20.29 -13.64
N ARG A 293 28.65 19.47 -14.70
CA ARG A 293 29.33 19.64 -16.00
C ARG A 293 28.76 20.78 -16.83
N SER A 294 27.49 21.11 -16.63
CA SER A 294 26.77 22.16 -17.36
C SER A 294 26.76 23.50 -16.62
N ARG A 295 27.41 23.64 -15.47
CA ARG A 295 27.35 24.87 -14.63
C ARG A 295 27.55 26.14 -15.39
N ARG A 296 28.54 26.22 -16.28
CA ARG A 296 28.82 27.42 -17.07
C ARG A 296 27.65 27.76 -17.99
N ARG A 297 27.02 26.77 -18.58
CA ARG A 297 25.86 26.96 -19.47
C ARG A 297 24.67 27.55 -18.73
N PHE A 298 24.42 27.13 -17.48
CA PHE A 298 23.40 27.74 -16.62
C PHE A 298 23.77 29.18 -16.22
N TRP A 299 25.04 29.40 -15.90
CA TRP A 299 25.53 30.74 -15.60
C TRP A 299 25.34 31.71 -16.79
N ASP A 300 25.64 31.26 -17.99
CA ASP A 300 25.52 32.01 -19.24
C ASP A 300 24.05 32.08 -19.74
N GLY A 301 23.07 31.54 -19.00
CA GLY A 301 21.66 31.57 -19.31
C GLY A 301 21.25 30.81 -20.57
N GLN A 302 22.00 29.73 -20.94
CA GLN A 302 21.69 28.99 -22.18
C GLN A 302 20.30 28.33 -22.10
N PRO A 303 19.34 28.71 -22.95
CA PRO A 303 17.96 28.23 -22.87
C PRO A 303 17.85 26.71 -22.98
N GLY A 304 18.65 26.06 -23.82
CA GLY A 304 18.65 24.61 -23.99
C GLY A 304 19.01 23.84 -22.71
N ALA A 305 19.99 24.36 -21.91
CA ALA A 305 20.35 23.74 -20.65
C ALA A 305 19.23 23.91 -19.60
N LEU A 306 18.66 25.11 -19.50
CA LEU A 306 17.56 25.41 -18.58
C LEU A 306 16.31 24.59 -18.90
N GLN A 307 15.93 24.51 -20.18
CA GLN A 307 14.77 23.72 -20.63
C GLN A 307 14.99 22.22 -20.36
N THR A 308 16.15 21.68 -20.74
CA THR A 308 16.43 20.24 -20.57
C THR A 308 16.39 19.84 -19.09
N LEU A 309 16.93 20.68 -18.19
CA LEU A 309 16.88 20.40 -16.74
C LEU A 309 15.43 20.52 -16.23
N HIS A 310 14.68 21.54 -16.63
CA HIS A 310 13.28 21.72 -16.25
C HIS A 310 12.40 20.52 -16.66
N ASP A 311 12.49 20.08 -17.91
CA ASP A 311 11.74 18.94 -18.42
C ASP A 311 12.13 17.63 -17.73
N THR A 312 13.43 17.50 -17.38
CA THR A 312 13.92 16.35 -16.66
C THR A 312 13.40 16.33 -15.23
N LEU A 313 13.41 17.49 -14.54
CA LEU A 313 12.84 17.60 -13.19
C LEU A 313 11.32 17.31 -13.19
N ASN A 314 10.58 17.72 -14.23
CA ASN A 314 9.17 17.38 -14.36
C ASN A 314 8.95 15.87 -14.37
N VAL A 315 9.67 15.14 -15.21
CA VAL A 315 9.57 13.67 -15.29
C VAL A 315 10.00 13.01 -13.98
N VAL A 316 11.13 13.42 -13.41
CA VAL A 316 11.67 12.82 -12.17
C VAL A 316 10.73 13.07 -10.98
N THR A 317 10.13 14.26 -10.88
CA THR A 317 9.14 14.59 -9.85
C THR A 317 7.96 13.60 -9.91
N ARG A 318 7.45 13.36 -11.10
CA ARG A 318 6.33 12.41 -11.31
C ARG A 318 6.72 10.96 -11.02
N LEU A 319 7.93 10.54 -11.39
CA LEU A 319 8.44 9.20 -11.10
C LEU A 319 8.71 8.97 -9.60
N LEU A 320 9.08 10.02 -8.87
CA LEU A 320 9.29 9.99 -7.41
C LEU A 320 7.97 10.02 -6.62
N ALA A 321 6.90 10.57 -7.18
CA ALA A 321 5.65 10.83 -6.47
C ALA A 321 5.03 9.62 -5.75
N PRO A 322 5.00 8.40 -6.31
CA PRO A 322 4.50 7.24 -5.58
C PRO A 322 5.28 6.90 -4.31
N LEU A 323 6.56 7.22 -4.26
CA LEU A 323 7.46 6.92 -3.15
C LEU A 323 7.53 8.05 -2.12
N VAL A 324 7.62 9.31 -2.58
CA VAL A 324 7.84 10.50 -1.74
C VAL A 324 6.87 11.63 -2.10
N PRO A 325 5.56 11.44 -1.86
CA PRO A 325 4.49 12.31 -2.36
C PRO A 325 4.55 13.75 -1.83
N PHE A 326 4.99 13.97 -0.58
CA PHE A 326 4.95 15.32 0.01
C PHE A 326 6.00 16.25 -0.58
N ILE A 327 7.22 15.76 -0.77
CA ILE A 327 8.30 16.53 -1.42
C ILE A 327 7.97 16.77 -2.89
N THR A 328 7.49 15.76 -3.59
CA THR A 328 7.18 15.89 -5.02
C THR A 328 5.98 16.80 -5.26
N GLU A 329 4.96 16.75 -4.41
CA GLU A 329 3.84 17.68 -4.46
C GLU A 329 4.31 19.12 -4.25
N ARG A 330 5.16 19.36 -3.26
CA ARG A 330 5.73 20.69 -3.03
C ARG A 330 6.50 21.20 -4.24
N VAL A 331 7.34 20.35 -4.84
CA VAL A 331 8.10 20.70 -6.05
C VAL A 331 7.14 20.94 -7.22
N TRP A 332 6.09 20.12 -7.36
CA TRP A 332 5.08 20.28 -8.40
C TRP A 332 4.40 21.63 -8.33
N GLN A 333 3.91 22.01 -7.18
CA GLN A 333 3.26 23.31 -6.96
C GLN A 333 4.21 24.49 -7.19
N ASP A 334 5.43 24.43 -6.62
CA ASP A 334 6.36 25.55 -6.64
C ASP A 334 7.07 25.74 -8.00
N LEU A 335 7.31 24.66 -8.75
CA LEU A 335 8.11 24.73 -9.98
C LEU A 335 7.27 24.61 -11.27
N PHE A 336 6.20 23.80 -11.25
CA PHE A 336 5.45 23.50 -12.49
C PHE A 336 4.10 24.23 -12.56
N VAL A 337 3.27 24.16 -11.53
CA VAL A 337 1.96 24.83 -11.52
C VAL A 337 2.12 26.36 -11.61
N THR A 338 3.14 26.91 -10.92
CA THR A 338 3.38 28.38 -10.95
C THR A 338 3.96 28.87 -12.27
N THR A 339 4.54 27.99 -13.08
CA THR A 339 5.21 28.36 -14.35
C THR A 339 4.46 27.92 -15.59
N ASP A 340 3.51 27.02 -15.47
CA ASP A 340 2.66 26.51 -16.56
C ASP A 340 1.20 26.49 -16.14
N ALA A 341 0.43 27.41 -16.69
CA ALA A 341 -1.01 27.51 -16.42
C ALA A 341 -1.83 26.26 -16.89
N ALA A 342 -1.24 25.42 -17.72
CA ALA A 342 -1.85 24.16 -18.17
C ALA A 342 -1.47 22.95 -17.29
N ALA A 343 -0.56 23.11 -16.34
CA ALA A 343 -0.23 22.04 -15.41
C ALA A 343 -1.45 21.77 -14.50
N PRO A 344 -1.91 20.51 -14.38
CA PRO A 344 -3.01 20.21 -13.47
C PRO A 344 -2.62 20.56 -12.02
N ALA A 345 -3.52 21.23 -11.32
CA ALA A 345 -3.45 21.25 -9.87
C ALA A 345 -3.63 19.78 -9.43
N SER A 346 -2.62 19.19 -8.79
CA SER A 346 -2.50 17.77 -8.44
C SER A 346 -3.81 17.09 -8.04
#